data_50df8a3f9edeffa10e639dea67a49037
#
_entry.id   50df8a3f9edeffa10e639dea67a49037
#
_cell.length_a   1.000
_cell.length_b   1.000
_cell.length_c   1.000
_cell.angle_alpha   90.00
_cell.angle_beta   90.00
_cell.angle_gamma   90.00
#
_symmetry.space_group_name_H-M   'P 1'
#
loop_
_entity.id
_entity.type
_entity.pdbx_description
1 polymer ?
#
loop_
_entity_poly.entity_id
_entity_poly.type
_entity_poly.pdbx_seq_one_letter_code
_entity_poly.pdbx_strand_id
1 'polypeptide(L)'
;MAALWKLPIAFICENNLYGMGTANARAAANTNYFARGDTIPGFKIDAQNVLIVRETMKWAKQFCLKEGPLFIEYSTYRYHGHSMSDPGVTYRSRDEIKHVRDFRDPIMLCKHMLIENSWATEKELKEIEKQIRSDIEKDVAKLLNDPEPTFEDMYSHVTLTRPYIRGVTHDLTQHDYQTS
;
A
#
# COMPACT_ATOMS: atom_id res chain seq x y z
N MET A 1 -3.73 -4.45 -22.11
CA MET A 1 -2.43 -5.15 -22.24
C MET A 1 -2.30 -6.30 -21.24
N ALA A 2 -2.47 -6.08 -19.94
CA ALA A 2 -2.31 -7.16 -18.94
C ALA A 2 -3.19 -8.39 -19.23
N ALA A 3 -4.48 -8.18 -19.52
CA ALA A 3 -5.41 -9.26 -19.89
C ALA A 3 -4.99 -9.97 -21.21
N LEU A 4 -4.68 -9.18 -22.24
CA LEU A 4 -4.29 -9.71 -23.55
C LEU A 4 -3.04 -10.60 -23.48
N TRP A 5 -2.06 -10.18 -22.68
CA TRP A 5 -0.79 -10.89 -22.55
C TRP A 5 -0.75 -11.84 -21.36
N LYS A 6 -1.85 -11.97 -20.63
CA LYS A 6 -1.97 -12.79 -19.41
C LYS A 6 -0.83 -12.53 -18.42
N LEU A 7 -0.51 -11.25 -18.21
CA LEU A 7 0.58 -10.87 -17.31
C LEU A 7 0.25 -11.26 -15.86
N PRO A 8 1.22 -11.77 -15.09
CA PRO A 8 1.01 -12.15 -13.69
C PRO A 8 1.00 -10.91 -12.77
N ILE A 9 -0.05 -10.09 -12.89
CA ILE A 9 -0.17 -8.81 -12.20
C ILE A 9 -1.42 -8.80 -11.33
N ALA A 10 -1.27 -8.44 -10.05
CA ALA A 10 -2.38 -8.06 -9.20
C ALA A 10 -2.49 -6.52 -9.15
N PHE A 11 -3.60 -5.98 -9.66
CA PHE A 11 -3.96 -4.57 -9.48
C PHE A 11 -4.69 -4.41 -8.16
N ILE A 12 -4.19 -3.54 -7.29
CA ILE A 12 -4.76 -3.31 -5.97
C ILE A 12 -5.30 -1.88 -5.90
N CYS A 13 -6.58 -1.75 -5.55
CA CYS A 13 -7.22 -0.48 -5.26
C CYS A 13 -7.43 -0.36 -3.76
N GLU A 14 -6.64 0.44 -3.08
CA GLU A 14 -6.83 0.77 -1.65
C GLU A 14 -7.91 1.84 -1.53
N ASN A 15 -9.17 1.41 -1.42
CA ASN A 15 -10.32 2.29 -1.33
C ASN A 15 -10.54 2.74 0.12
N ASN A 16 -10.08 3.94 0.43
CA ASN A 16 -10.27 4.59 1.73
C ASN A 16 -11.51 5.49 1.82
N LEU A 17 -12.41 5.41 0.84
CA LEU A 17 -13.68 6.13 0.70
C LEU A 17 -13.56 7.62 0.31
N TYR A 18 -12.36 8.20 0.28
CA TYR A 18 -12.18 9.62 0.01
C TYR A 18 -11.04 9.89 -0.98
N GLY A 19 -11.30 10.77 -1.95
CA GLY A 19 -10.29 11.41 -2.78
C GLY A 19 -10.06 12.84 -2.28
N MET A 20 -9.02 13.08 -1.49
CA MET A 20 -8.85 14.32 -0.70
C MET A 20 -10.07 14.55 0.21
N GLY A 21 -10.89 15.57 -0.01
CA GLY A 21 -12.13 15.86 0.72
C GLY A 21 -13.41 15.37 0.03
N THR A 22 -13.31 14.74 -1.14
CA THR A 22 -14.47 14.25 -1.90
C THR A 22 -14.74 12.79 -1.59
N ALA A 23 -15.92 12.49 -1.02
CA ALA A 23 -16.34 11.12 -0.80
C ALA A 23 -16.52 10.36 -2.13
N ASN A 24 -16.19 9.08 -2.15
CA ASN A 24 -16.30 8.24 -3.34
C ASN A 24 -17.73 8.20 -3.91
N ALA A 25 -18.77 8.25 -3.07
CA ALA A 25 -20.15 8.30 -3.49
C ALA A 25 -20.55 9.60 -4.23
N ARG A 26 -19.77 10.70 -4.03
CA ARG A 26 -19.91 11.94 -4.81
C ARG A 26 -19.09 11.95 -6.08
N ALA A 27 -17.97 11.23 -6.06
CA ALA A 27 -16.99 11.25 -7.15
C ALA A 27 -17.30 10.23 -8.27
N ALA A 28 -18.01 9.14 -7.96
CA ALA A 28 -18.22 8.04 -8.89
C ALA A 28 -19.67 7.57 -8.90
N ALA A 29 -20.21 7.36 -10.10
CA ALA A 29 -21.53 6.75 -10.30
C ALA A 29 -21.56 5.27 -9.86
N ASN A 30 -20.45 4.56 -10.03
CA ASN A 30 -20.24 3.20 -9.54
C ASN A 30 -19.07 3.17 -8.58
N THR A 31 -19.33 2.87 -7.30
CA THR A 31 -18.35 2.79 -6.22
C THR A 31 -17.77 1.39 -6.02
N ASN A 32 -18.20 0.40 -6.81
CA ASN A 32 -17.60 -0.94 -6.84
C ASN A 32 -16.41 -0.95 -7.81
N TYR A 33 -15.26 -0.50 -7.33
CA TYR A 33 -14.08 -0.33 -8.18
C TYR A 33 -13.53 -1.65 -8.72
N PHE A 34 -13.70 -2.75 -7.98
CA PHE A 34 -13.32 -4.08 -8.45
C PHE A 34 -14.04 -4.52 -9.74
N ALA A 35 -15.24 -3.97 -9.99
CA ALA A 35 -16.03 -4.27 -11.18
C ALA A 35 -15.63 -3.45 -12.43
N ARG A 36 -14.63 -2.56 -12.33
CA ARG A 36 -14.18 -1.74 -13.47
C ARG A 36 -13.31 -2.47 -14.47
N GLY A 37 -12.81 -3.63 -14.10
CA GLY A 37 -11.98 -4.45 -14.98
C GLY A 37 -12.80 -5.46 -15.76
N ASP A 38 -13.57 -5.06 -16.80
CA ASP A 38 -14.41 -5.96 -17.59
C ASP A 38 -13.63 -7.13 -18.22
N THR A 39 -12.33 -6.97 -18.42
CA THR A 39 -11.45 -7.95 -19.08
C THR A 39 -10.62 -8.78 -18.11
N ILE A 40 -10.67 -8.48 -16.81
CA ILE A 40 -9.94 -9.19 -15.78
C ILE A 40 -10.85 -9.47 -14.58
N PRO A 41 -10.72 -10.63 -13.92
CA PRO A 41 -11.51 -10.92 -12.73
C PRO A 41 -11.19 -9.93 -11.60
N GLY A 42 -12.21 -9.57 -10.82
CA GLY A 42 -12.05 -8.64 -9.72
C GLY A 42 -12.97 -8.98 -8.55
N PHE A 43 -12.54 -8.64 -7.33
CA PHE A 43 -13.33 -8.76 -6.12
C PHE A 43 -12.89 -7.74 -5.06
N LYS A 44 -13.70 -7.63 -4.00
CA LYS A 44 -13.49 -6.71 -2.89
C LYS A 44 -13.27 -7.47 -1.59
N ILE A 45 -12.35 -6.97 -0.76
CA ILE A 45 -12.10 -7.51 0.58
C ILE A 45 -12.16 -6.41 1.64
N ASP A 46 -12.35 -6.81 2.89
CA ASP A 46 -12.13 -5.94 4.05
C ASP A 46 -10.65 -5.95 4.43
N ALA A 47 -9.96 -4.86 4.09
CA ALA A 47 -8.54 -4.69 4.37
C ALA A 47 -8.23 -4.23 5.81
N GLN A 48 -9.25 -4.06 6.65
CA GLN A 48 -9.07 -3.81 8.08
C GLN A 48 -8.76 -5.09 8.86
N ASN A 49 -8.86 -6.26 8.21
CA ASN A 49 -8.48 -7.55 8.80
C ASN A 49 -7.19 -8.08 8.16
N VAL A 50 -6.10 -8.07 8.93
CA VAL A 50 -4.77 -8.49 8.47
C VAL A 50 -4.72 -9.95 7.99
N LEU A 51 -5.53 -10.85 8.55
CA LEU A 51 -5.58 -12.25 8.13
C LEU A 51 -6.24 -12.40 6.75
N ILE A 52 -7.30 -11.63 6.51
CA ILE A 52 -7.96 -11.58 5.18
C ILE A 52 -6.97 -11.05 4.14
N VAL A 53 -6.27 -9.96 4.43
CA VAL A 53 -5.26 -9.38 3.53
C VAL A 53 -4.18 -10.41 3.21
N ARG A 54 -3.62 -11.05 4.24
CA ARG A 54 -2.55 -12.05 4.09
C ARG A 54 -2.98 -13.22 3.20
N GLU A 55 -4.12 -13.84 3.50
CA GLU A 55 -4.59 -15.02 2.74
C GLU A 55 -5.01 -14.63 1.32
N THR A 56 -5.63 -13.46 1.15
CA THR A 56 -5.94 -12.92 -0.17
C THR A 56 -4.68 -12.75 -1.02
N MET A 57 -3.62 -12.13 -0.49
CA MET A 57 -2.38 -11.93 -1.24
C MET A 57 -1.65 -13.24 -1.54
N LYS A 58 -1.68 -14.18 -0.62
CA LYS A 58 -1.13 -15.52 -0.85
C LYS A 58 -1.85 -16.23 -2.00
N TRP A 59 -3.16 -16.18 -2.01
CA TRP A 59 -3.98 -16.74 -3.10
C TRP A 59 -3.78 -15.96 -4.40
N ALA A 60 -3.83 -14.62 -4.37
CA ALA A 60 -3.68 -13.77 -5.54
C ALA A 60 -2.35 -13.99 -6.27
N LYS A 61 -1.26 -14.16 -5.52
CA LYS A 61 0.05 -14.49 -6.10
C LYS A 61 0.00 -15.78 -6.91
N GLN A 62 -0.61 -16.83 -6.36
CA GLN A 62 -0.74 -18.12 -7.06
C GLN A 62 -1.67 -18.02 -8.27
N PHE A 63 -2.79 -17.31 -8.11
CA PHE A 63 -3.74 -17.08 -9.19
C PHE A 63 -3.09 -16.33 -10.36
N CYS A 64 -2.41 -15.20 -10.08
CA CYS A 64 -1.79 -14.38 -11.11
C CYS A 64 -0.71 -15.13 -11.90
N LEU A 65 0.09 -15.95 -11.22
CA LEU A 65 1.13 -16.75 -11.87
C LEU A 65 0.54 -17.84 -12.81
N LYS A 66 -0.67 -18.31 -12.54
CA LYS A 66 -1.29 -19.40 -13.30
C LYS A 66 -2.29 -18.92 -14.33
N GLU A 67 -3.15 -17.98 -13.97
CA GLU A 67 -4.33 -17.58 -14.75
C GLU A 67 -4.17 -16.21 -15.43
N GLY A 68 -3.30 -15.33 -14.90
CA GLY A 68 -3.09 -13.97 -15.42
C GLY A 68 -3.53 -12.87 -14.44
N PRO A 69 -3.88 -11.67 -14.94
CA PRO A 69 -4.10 -10.52 -14.09
C PRO A 69 -5.37 -10.61 -13.25
N LEU A 70 -5.33 -9.94 -12.09
CA LEU A 70 -6.40 -9.88 -11.12
C LEU A 70 -6.56 -8.44 -10.61
N PHE A 71 -7.80 -8.00 -10.33
CA PHE A 71 -8.08 -6.73 -9.70
C PHE A 71 -8.68 -6.95 -8.30
N ILE A 72 -8.11 -6.34 -7.26
CA ILE A 72 -8.60 -6.47 -5.89
C ILE A 72 -8.87 -5.09 -5.29
N GLU A 73 -10.09 -4.87 -4.84
CA GLU A 73 -10.45 -3.68 -4.08
C GLU A 73 -10.30 -3.95 -2.58
N TYR A 74 -9.40 -3.20 -1.93
CA TYR A 74 -9.16 -3.23 -0.50
C TYR A 74 -9.99 -2.15 0.17
N SER A 75 -11.05 -2.54 0.86
CA SER A 75 -11.86 -1.62 1.66
C SER A 75 -11.11 -1.25 2.93
N THR A 76 -10.63 -0.02 2.99
CA THR A 76 -9.87 0.52 4.12
C THR A 76 -10.40 1.88 4.54
N TYR A 77 -9.71 2.57 5.45
CA TYR A 77 -10.08 3.90 5.92
C TYR A 77 -8.86 4.77 6.20
N ARG A 78 -8.96 6.07 5.88
CA ARG A 78 -7.94 7.06 6.14
C ARG A 78 -8.30 7.88 7.38
N TYR A 79 -7.57 7.73 8.49
CA TYR A 79 -7.85 8.45 9.75
C TYR A 79 -7.48 9.93 9.72
N HIS A 80 -6.40 10.28 9.04
CA HIS A 80 -5.88 11.63 8.96
C HIS A 80 -6.33 12.35 7.68
N GLY A 81 -6.02 13.64 7.56
CA GLY A 81 -6.19 14.39 6.32
C GLY A 81 -5.35 13.82 5.19
N HIS A 82 -5.62 14.27 3.96
CA HIS A 82 -4.87 13.86 2.78
C HIS A 82 -3.43 14.38 2.78
N SER A 83 -3.25 15.61 3.26
CA SER A 83 -1.96 16.31 3.31
C SER A 83 -1.86 17.15 4.58
N MET A 84 -0.72 17.79 4.80
CA MET A 84 -0.51 18.66 5.97
C MET A 84 -1.49 19.83 6.04
N SER A 85 -1.98 20.34 4.90
CA SER A 85 -2.96 21.41 4.83
C SER A 85 -4.42 20.96 4.99
N ASP A 86 -4.68 19.66 4.99
CA ASP A 86 -6.01 19.10 5.14
C ASP A 86 -6.25 18.65 6.59
N PRO A 87 -7.12 19.36 7.36
CA PRO A 87 -7.43 18.95 8.74
C PRO A 87 -8.22 17.65 8.85
N GLY A 88 -8.78 17.14 7.74
CA GLY A 88 -9.50 15.88 7.68
C GLY A 88 -10.88 15.86 8.32
N VAL A 89 -11.35 16.97 8.89
CA VAL A 89 -12.62 17.08 9.65
C VAL A 89 -13.59 18.11 9.07
N THR A 90 -13.29 18.71 7.95
CA THR A 90 -14.16 19.68 7.27
C THR A 90 -15.25 18.99 6.42
N TYR A 91 -15.00 17.78 5.96
CA TYR A 91 -15.86 17.00 5.05
C TYR A 91 -16.37 15.69 5.66
N ARG A 92 -15.95 15.35 6.88
CA ARG A 92 -16.39 14.17 7.66
C ARG A 92 -16.39 14.50 9.15
N SER A 93 -17.24 13.82 9.91
CA SER A 93 -17.35 14.05 11.34
C SER A 93 -16.21 13.37 12.14
N ARG A 94 -15.90 13.93 13.31
CA ARG A 94 -15.00 13.27 14.26
C ARG A 94 -15.57 11.97 14.79
N ASP A 95 -16.90 11.87 14.90
CA ASP A 95 -17.58 10.66 15.37
C ASP A 95 -17.47 9.53 14.38
N GLU A 96 -17.53 9.82 13.05
CA GLU A 96 -17.24 8.84 12.01
C GLU A 96 -15.83 8.25 12.16
N ILE A 97 -14.82 9.12 12.28
CA ILE A 97 -13.42 8.71 12.42
C ILE A 97 -13.25 7.89 13.70
N LYS A 98 -13.83 8.33 14.81
CA LYS A 98 -13.78 7.64 16.09
C LYS A 98 -14.45 6.27 16.00
N HIS A 99 -15.62 6.18 15.41
CA HIS A 99 -16.34 4.91 15.23
C HIS A 99 -15.51 3.90 14.46
N VAL A 100 -14.89 4.30 13.34
CA VAL A 100 -14.04 3.39 12.58
C VAL A 100 -12.81 2.96 13.39
N ARG A 101 -12.19 3.89 14.14
CA ARG A 101 -11.04 3.58 15.00
C ARG A 101 -11.39 2.63 16.13
N ASP A 102 -12.55 2.81 16.76
CA ASP A 102 -12.97 1.99 17.90
C ASP A 102 -13.37 0.57 17.47
N PHE A 103 -13.96 0.40 16.28
CA PHE A 103 -14.57 -0.88 15.87
C PHE A 103 -13.89 -1.57 14.70
N ARG A 104 -13.07 -0.85 13.91
CA ARG A 104 -12.51 -1.37 12.66
C ARG A 104 -11.01 -1.08 12.49
N ASP A 105 -10.32 -0.64 13.53
CA ASP A 105 -8.87 -0.44 13.46
C ASP A 105 -8.15 -1.80 13.34
N PRO A 106 -7.32 -2.01 12.29
CA PRO A 106 -6.67 -3.29 12.05
C PRO A 106 -5.69 -3.69 13.17
N ILE A 107 -5.07 -2.71 13.82
CA ILE A 107 -4.14 -2.97 14.93
C ILE A 107 -4.92 -3.45 16.14
N MET A 108 -6.03 -2.78 16.47
CA MET A 108 -6.89 -3.17 17.59
C MET A 108 -7.55 -4.52 17.36
N LEU A 109 -8.05 -4.79 16.16
CA LEU A 109 -8.61 -6.11 15.80
C LEU A 109 -7.58 -7.23 15.97
N CYS A 110 -6.36 -7.02 15.48
CA CYS A 110 -5.27 -7.98 15.63
C CYS A 110 -4.92 -8.21 17.10
N LYS A 111 -4.80 -7.13 17.89
CA LYS A 111 -4.55 -7.20 19.31
C LYS A 111 -5.63 -8.01 20.04
N HIS A 112 -6.90 -7.75 19.77
CA HIS A 112 -8.01 -8.50 20.38
C HIS A 112 -7.92 -9.99 20.04
N MET A 113 -7.71 -10.33 18.76
CA MET A 113 -7.55 -11.74 18.36
C MET A 113 -6.40 -12.45 19.08
N LEU A 114 -5.26 -11.77 19.25
CA LEU A 114 -4.10 -12.35 19.95
C LEU A 114 -4.39 -12.61 21.42
N ILE A 115 -5.05 -11.67 22.10
CA ILE A 115 -5.37 -11.79 23.54
C ILE A 115 -6.49 -12.80 23.78
N GLU A 116 -7.58 -12.74 23.03
CA GLU A 116 -8.74 -13.63 23.19
C GLU A 116 -8.40 -15.09 22.96
N ASN A 117 -7.48 -15.37 22.01
CA ASN A 117 -6.99 -16.71 21.76
C ASN A 117 -5.80 -17.11 22.65
N SER A 118 -5.40 -16.27 23.60
CA SER A 118 -4.24 -16.53 24.48
C SER A 118 -2.92 -16.77 23.72
N TRP A 119 -2.77 -16.19 22.55
CA TRP A 119 -1.54 -16.28 21.73
C TRP A 119 -0.49 -15.25 22.13
N ALA A 120 -0.91 -14.17 22.80
CA ALA A 120 -0.03 -13.17 23.39
C ALA A 120 -0.68 -12.50 24.59
N THR A 121 0.14 -11.95 25.48
CA THR A 121 -0.27 -11.13 26.61
C THR A 121 -0.14 -9.64 26.28
N GLU A 122 -0.86 -8.79 27.01
CA GLU A 122 -0.72 -7.34 26.87
C GLU A 122 0.71 -6.85 27.15
N LYS A 123 1.43 -7.53 28.03
CA LYS A 123 2.81 -7.19 28.37
C LYS A 123 3.74 -7.44 27.20
N GLU A 124 3.60 -8.59 26.55
CA GLU A 124 4.38 -8.93 25.35
C GLU A 124 4.12 -7.96 24.20
N LEU A 125 2.85 -7.59 23.97
CA LEU A 125 2.50 -6.62 22.92
C LEU A 125 3.11 -5.23 23.20
N LYS A 126 3.11 -4.77 24.45
CA LYS A 126 3.77 -3.52 24.85
C LYS A 126 5.30 -3.56 24.67
N GLU A 127 5.91 -4.71 24.95
CA GLU A 127 7.36 -4.88 24.70
C GLU A 127 7.67 -4.81 23.21
N ILE A 128 6.86 -5.44 22.36
CA ILE A 128 7.00 -5.37 20.89
C ILE A 128 6.88 -3.92 20.41
N GLU A 129 5.85 -3.19 20.87
CA GLU A 129 5.66 -1.79 20.50
C GLU A 129 6.87 -0.93 20.90
N LYS A 130 7.40 -1.12 22.11
CA LYS A 130 8.58 -0.42 22.62
C LYS A 130 9.83 -0.73 21.79
N GLN A 131 10.03 -2.01 21.45
CA GLN A 131 11.17 -2.43 20.64
C GLN A 131 11.11 -1.81 19.24
N ILE A 132 9.97 -1.92 18.57
CA ILE A 132 9.78 -1.35 17.23
C ILE A 132 9.99 0.17 17.23
N ARG A 133 9.46 0.87 18.22
CA ARG A 133 9.67 2.32 18.36
C ARG A 133 11.15 2.67 18.49
N SER A 134 11.88 1.93 19.34
CA SER A 134 13.33 2.12 19.48
C SER A 134 14.11 1.84 18.19
N ASP A 135 13.71 0.84 17.43
CA ASP A 135 14.37 0.49 16.18
C ASP A 135 14.11 1.55 15.10
N ILE A 136 12.87 2.05 14.99
CA ILE A 136 12.55 3.19 14.10
C ILE A 136 13.36 4.44 14.48
N GLU A 137 13.50 4.75 15.77
CA GLU A 137 14.31 5.90 16.22
C GLU A 137 15.78 5.78 15.80
N LYS A 138 16.35 4.57 15.88
CA LYS A 138 17.72 4.31 15.40
C LYS A 138 17.83 4.47 13.88
N ASP A 139 16.85 3.94 13.13
CA ASP A 139 16.83 4.04 11.67
C ASP A 139 16.68 5.48 11.21
N VAL A 140 15.83 6.28 11.87
CA VAL A 140 15.71 7.73 11.62
C VAL A 140 17.01 8.45 11.90
N ALA A 141 17.68 8.14 13.04
CA ALA A 141 18.96 8.76 13.37
C ALA A 141 20.05 8.41 12.35
N LYS A 142 20.04 7.20 11.78
CA LYS A 142 20.92 6.82 10.69
C LYS A 142 20.61 7.59 9.43
N LEU A 143 19.34 7.65 9.00
CA LEU A 143 18.88 8.34 7.81
C LEU A 143 19.31 9.81 7.78
N LEU A 144 19.27 10.49 8.93
CA LEU A 144 19.69 11.90 9.03
C LEU A 144 21.18 12.13 8.74
N ASN A 145 22.00 11.07 8.77
CA ASN A 145 23.42 11.09 8.49
C ASN A 145 23.79 10.46 7.13
N ASP A 146 22.80 9.92 6.41
CA ASP A 146 23.04 9.37 5.08
C ASP A 146 23.29 10.50 4.08
N PRO A 147 24.22 10.31 3.11
CA PRO A 147 24.47 11.30 2.07
C PRO A 147 23.28 11.42 1.13
N GLU A 148 23.16 12.56 0.47
CA GLU A 148 22.19 12.71 -0.62
C GLU A 148 22.51 11.74 -1.77
N PRO A 149 21.47 11.23 -2.49
CA PRO A 149 21.67 10.40 -3.65
C PRO A 149 22.57 11.06 -4.71
N THR A 150 23.44 10.30 -5.33
CA THR A 150 24.30 10.77 -6.42
C THR A 150 23.56 10.78 -7.75
N PHE A 151 24.14 11.44 -8.78
CA PHE A 151 23.60 11.36 -10.13
C PHE A 151 23.53 9.92 -10.67
N GLU A 152 24.46 9.06 -10.27
CA GLU A 152 24.49 7.65 -10.68
C GLU A 152 23.32 6.87 -10.09
N ASP A 153 22.84 7.23 -8.89
CA ASP A 153 21.70 6.60 -8.24
C ASP A 153 20.40 6.78 -9.01
N MET A 154 20.29 7.81 -9.88
CA MET A 154 19.13 8.01 -10.75
C MET A 154 18.90 6.87 -11.74
N TYR A 155 19.96 6.12 -12.06
CA TYR A 155 19.93 5.06 -13.06
C TYR A 155 20.21 3.67 -12.47
N SER A 156 20.56 3.62 -11.17
CA SER A 156 20.82 2.37 -10.48
C SER A 156 19.54 1.63 -10.11
N HIS A 157 19.64 0.32 -9.94
CA HIS A 157 18.54 -0.53 -9.41
C HIS A 157 17.23 -0.55 -10.20
N VAL A 158 17.23 -0.09 -11.46
CA VAL A 158 16.02 -0.11 -12.31
C VAL A 158 15.75 -1.48 -12.90
N THR A 159 16.81 -2.24 -13.21
CA THR A 159 16.73 -3.59 -13.74
C THR A 159 17.82 -4.48 -13.11
N LEU A 160 17.66 -5.81 -13.23
CA LEU A 160 18.68 -6.78 -12.74
C LEU A 160 19.96 -6.78 -13.60
N THR A 161 19.84 -6.45 -14.86
CA THR A 161 20.96 -6.30 -15.79
C THR A 161 21.12 -4.81 -16.10
N ARG A 162 22.33 -4.39 -16.50
CA ARG A 162 22.56 -3.01 -16.91
C ARG A 162 21.52 -2.58 -17.91
N PRO A 163 20.66 -1.59 -17.58
CA PRO A 163 19.73 -1.12 -18.56
C PRO A 163 20.48 -0.35 -19.62
N TYR A 164 20.15 -0.67 -20.84
CA TYR A 164 20.40 0.21 -21.95
C TYR A 164 19.42 1.39 -21.81
N ILE A 165 19.89 2.49 -21.21
CA ILE A 165 19.06 3.70 -21.09
C ILE A 165 19.22 4.48 -22.38
N ARG A 166 18.18 4.45 -23.19
CA ARG A 166 18.06 5.33 -24.33
C ARG A 166 17.74 6.74 -23.83
N GLY A 167 18.78 7.46 -23.42
CA GLY A 167 18.66 8.86 -23.07
C GLY A 167 18.57 9.73 -24.30
N VAL A 168 17.74 10.76 -24.28
CA VAL A 168 17.81 11.86 -25.25
C VAL A 168 18.87 12.83 -24.74
N THR A 169 20.08 12.69 -25.23
CA THR A 169 21.13 13.67 -25.04
C THR A 169 21.13 14.67 -26.20
N HIS A 170 21.79 15.82 -26.07
CA HIS A 170 21.88 16.85 -27.11
C HIS A 170 22.41 16.35 -28.43
N ASP A 171 23.24 15.34 -28.38
CA ASP A 171 23.95 14.73 -29.50
C ASP A 171 23.39 13.36 -29.90
N LEU A 172 22.30 12.91 -29.30
CA LEU A 172 21.71 11.59 -29.53
C LEU A 172 22.68 10.43 -29.27
N THR A 173 23.75 10.64 -28.51
CA THR A 173 24.74 9.61 -28.20
C THR A 173 24.18 8.63 -27.19
N GLN A 174 24.61 7.37 -27.30
CA GLN A 174 24.36 6.34 -26.31
C GLN A 174 25.37 6.47 -25.18
N HIS A 175 24.91 6.57 -23.97
CA HIS A 175 25.74 6.49 -22.80
C HIS A 175 25.60 5.11 -22.16
N ASP A 176 26.71 4.36 -22.12
CA ASP A 176 26.81 3.16 -21.30
C ASP A 176 27.09 3.58 -19.85
N TYR A 177 26.04 3.59 -19.04
CA TYR A 177 26.21 3.82 -17.61
C TYR A 177 26.77 2.56 -16.97
N GLN A 178 27.98 2.65 -16.50
CA GLN A 178 28.61 1.59 -15.72
C GLN A 178 28.02 1.65 -14.30
N THR A 179 27.20 0.67 -13.96
CA THR A 179 26.88 0.41 -12.55
C THR A 179 28.09 -0.21 -11.89
N SER A 180 28.67 0.46 -10.92
CA SER A 180 29.71 -0.09 -10.03
C SER A 180 29.08 -1.08 -9.06
#